data_b3d24594060fd5263812cf7485fc8a9f
#
_entry.id   b3d24594060fd5263812cf7485fc8a9f
#
_cell.length_a   1.000
_cell.length_b   1.000
_cell.length_c   1.000
_cell.angle_alpha   90.00
_cell.angle_beta   90.00
_cell.angle_gamma   90.00
#
_symmetry.space_group_name_H-M   'P 1'
#
loop_
_entity.id
_entity.type
_entity.pdbx_description
1 polymer ?
#
loop_
_entity_poly.entity_id
_entity_poly.type
_entity_poly.pdbx_seq_one_letter_code
_entity_poly.pdbx_strand_id
1 'polypeptide(L)'
;VPLVRSADYFAPRPDNTAPSVVAWLTDFIGLGLAIDEPDLLRIINDSQMPEQHDHFDGLQFQSQAIENLRTMAGNMTFSEIGLGPDVLVLDNPDGNEAAWFADVKTMESLLFHLWTQTDTYWVVIPARRSQLFLVNSETDQWDALLDLLTPAIDAHDGIHPVPHLIVDDHWVSKLPPRDTELGMKLRMLELKAQHRLHSAIQSVMQEHSEVFLATFEVRGLNDDVISTAIVAETMDETSVPSTDMLVFAREDNTIYLVPSDKVLNEFPHLVREHPNFHPPRWIIAG
;
A
#
# COMPACT_ATOMS: atom_id res chain seq x y z
N VAL A 1 -10.02 17.70 0.22
CA VAL A 1 -9.85 16.68 -0.83
C VAL A 1 -9.21 15.43 -0.25
N PRO A 2 -9.39 14.25 -0.85
CA PRO A 2 -8.71 13.04 -0.43
C PRO A 2 -7.20 13.15 -0.66
N LEU A 3 -6.42 12.64 0.29
CA LEU A 3 -4.97 12.54 0.23
C LEU A 3 -4.58 11.07 0.27
N VAL A 4 -4.43 10.44 -0.89
CA VAL A 4 -4.02 9.03 -1.00
C VAL A 4 -2.50 8.93 -1.04
N ARG A 5 -1.90 8.19 -0.10
CA ARG A 5 -0.44 8.03 0.06
C ARG A 5 -0.08 6.64 0.55
N SER A 6 1.19 6.28 0.38
CA SER A 6 1.77 5.09 0.99
C SER A 6 1.79 5.17 2.52
N ALA A 7 1.78 4.03 3.20
CA ALA A 7 1.66 3.96 4.65
C ALA A 7 2.80 4.67 5.39
N ASP A 8 4.03 4.69 4.86
CA ASP A 8 5.16 5.41 5.44
C ASP A 8 4.97 6.93 5.51
N TYR A 9 4.12 7.48 4.63
CA TYR A 9 3.77 8.89 4.67
C TYR A 9 3.00 9.27 5.95
N PHE A 10 2.22 8.34 6.48
CA PHE A 10 1.41 8.47 7.69
C PHE A 10 2.12 7.95 8.95
N ALA A 11 3.36 7.46 8.83
CA ALA A 11 4.08 6.96 9.98
C ALA A 11 4.22 8.05 11.07
N PRO A 12 4.03 7.70 12.35
CA PRO A 12 4.20 8.63 13.45
C PRO A 12 5.55 9.35 13.39
N ARG A 13 5.55 10.65 13.67
CA ARG A 13 6.75 11.49 13.71
C ARG A 13 6.93 12.07 15.09
N PRO A 14 8.18 12.29 15.54
CA PRO A 14 8.48 12.80 16.90
C PRO A 14 7.82 14.16 17.19
N ASP A 15 7.60 14.96 16.15
CA ASP A 15 7.03 16.31 16.23
C ASP A 15 5.50 16.37 16.05
N ASN A 16 4.84 15.22 16.02
CA ASN A 16 3.40 15.09 15.76
C ASN A 16 2.93 15.76 14.44
N THR A 17 3.80 15.87 13.46
CA THR A 17 3.47 16.45 12.15
C THR A 17 2.96 15.42 11.14
N ALA A 18 2.86 14.16 11.53
CA ALA A 18 2.32 13.13 10.65
C ALA A 18 0.87 13.49 10.24
N PRO A 19 0.52 13.30 8.96
CA PRO A 19 -0.86 13.48 8.52
C PRO A 19 -1.80 12.51 9.24
N SER A 20 -3.02 12.97 9.53
CA SER A 20 -4.06 12.11 10.10
C SER A 20 -4.56 11.10 9.07
N VAL A 21 -4.63 9.84 9.47
CA VAL A 21 -5.26 8.79 8.65
C VAL A 21 -6.76 8.77 8.94
N VAL A 22 -7.56 8.88 7.88
CA VAL A 22 -9.03 8.79 7.97
C VAL A 22 -9.49 7.36 7.74
N ALA A 23 -8.85 6.65 6.80
CA ALA A 23 -9.13 5.25 6.50
C ALA A 23 -7.89 4.58 5.87
N TRP A 24 -7.74 3.29 6.09
CA TRP A 24 -6.81 2.46 5.34
C TRP A 24 -7.53 1.83 4.15
N LEU A 25 -7.05 2.12 2.94
CA LEU A 25 -7.60 1.59 1.70
C LEU A 25 -7.05 0.20 1.38
N THR A 26 -5.80 -0.04 1.77
CA THR A 26 -5.12 -1.34 1.79
C THR A 26 -4.12 -1.35 2.96
N ASP A 27 -3.43 -2.46 3.21
CA ASP A 27 -2.34 -2.51 4.19
C ASP A 27 -1.21 -1.51 3.90
N PHE A 28 -1.07 -1.07 2.66
CA PHE A 28 0.04 -0.23 2.20
C PHE A 28 -0.36 1.18 1.80
N ILE A 29 -1.66 1.47 1.72
CA ILE A 29 -2.19 2.74 1.21
C ILE A 29 -3.18 3.32 2.20
N GLY A 30 -2.88 4.53 2.69
CA GLY A 30 -3.75 5.29 3.56
C GLY A 30 -4.46 6.43 2.83
N LEU A 31 -5.61 6.80 3.38
CA LEU A 31 -6.39 7.98 3.05
C LEU A 31 -6.27 8.99 4.17
N GLY A 32 -5.69 10.13 3.88
CA GLY A 32 -5.72 11.33 4.70
C GLY A 32 -6.60 12.42 4.09
N LEU A 33 -6.56 13.60 4.68
CA LEU A 33 -7.28 14.78 4.21
C LEU A 33 -6.31 15.93 3.92
N ALA A 34 -6.63 16.70 2.89
CA ALA A 34 -5.97 17.96 2.62
C ALA A 34 -7.00 19.05 2.27
N ILE A 35 -6.64 20.29 2.55
CA ILE A 35 -7.37 21.46 2.06
C ILE A 35 -6.70 21.88 0.75
N ASP A 36 -7.48 21.96 -0.30
CA ASP A 36 -7.04 22.45 -1.58
C ASP A 36 -7.05 23.98 -1.55
N GLU A 37 -5.87 24.59 -1.61
CA GLU A 37 -5.63 26.03 -1.68
C GLU A 37 -5.05 26.35 -3.07
N PRO A 38 -5.22 27.57 -3.58
CA PRO A 38 -4.88 27.89 -4.97
C PRO A 38 -3.47 27.49 -5.43
N ASP A 39 -2.50 27.47 -4.50
CA ASP A 39 -1.10 27.22 -4.83
C ASP A 39 -0.53 25.98 -4.11
N LEU A 40 -1.30 25.32 -3.22
CA LEU A 40 -0.79 24.18 -2.46
C LEU A 40 -1.90 23.30 -1.86
N LEU A 41 -1.58 22.03 -1.63
CA LEU A 41 -2.39 21.15 -0.81
C LEU A 41 -1.91 21.24 0.65
N ARG A 42 -2.74 21.82 1.52
CA ARG A 42 -2.44 21.88 2.94
C ARG A 42 -2.95 20.64 3.66
N ILE A 43 -2.03 19.83 4.12
CA ILE A 43 -2.30 18.57 4.80
C ILE A 43 -2.92 18.83 6.18
N ILE A 44 -3.89 18.04 6.55
CA ILE A 44 -4.52 18.07 7.89
C ILE A 44 -3.82 17.02 8.76
N ASN A 45 -3.35 17.44 9.94
CA ASN A 45 -2.79 16.57 10.97
C ASN A 45 -3.72 16.46 12.18
N ASP A 46 -3.40 15.58 13.13
CA ASP A 46 -4.24 15.29 14.30
C ASP A 46 -4.58 16.53 15.11
N SER A 47 -3.66 17.51 15.23
CA SER A 47 -3.91 18.75 15.98
C SER A 47 -4.93 19.67 15.32
N GLN A 48 -5.24 19.46 14.04
CA GLN A 48 -6.20 20.24 13.24
C GLN A 48 -7.52 19.50 13.05
N MET A 49 -7.56 18.21 13.42
CA MET A 49 -8.80 17.46 13.43
C MET A 49 -9.66 17.94 14.59
N PRO A 50 -10.99 18.01 14.42
CA PRO A 50 -11.88 18.31 15.52
C PRO A 50 -11.61 17.39 16.71
N GLU A 51 -11.59 17.95 17.93
CA GLU A 51 -11.51 17.10 19.12
C GLU A 51 -12.55 15.99 19.01
N GLN A 52 -12.12 14.77 19.35
CA GLN A 52 -13.01 13.60 19.34
C GLN A 52 -14.12 13.81 20.38
N HIS A 53 -15.17 14.50 19.96
CA HIS A 53 -16.47 14.36 20.62
C HIS A 53 -17.00 12.96 20.26
N ASP A 54 -17.76 12.34 21.14
CA ASP A 54 -18.31 10.97 21.08
C ASP A 54 -19.04 10.59 19.77
N HIS A 55 -19.03 11.44 18.76
CA HIS A 55 -19.66 11.30 17.45
C HIS A 55 -18.76 11.69 16.28
N PHE A 56 -17.42 11.69 16.45
CA PHE A 56 -16.51 11.89 15.32
C PHE A 56 -16.60 10.70 14.37
N ASP A 57 -17.34 10.88 13.29
CA ASP A 57 -17.49 9.87 12.24
C ASP A 57 -16.49 10.17 11.12
N GLY A 58 -15.36 9.45 11.11
CA GLY A 58 -14.36 9.51 10.03
C GLY A 58 -14.97 9.27 8.66
N LEU A 59 -16.06 8.49 8.57
CA LEU A 59 -16.80 8.24 7.34
C LEU A 59 -17.43 9.49 6.76
N GLN A 60 -17.86 10.47 7.60
CA GLN A 60 -18.41 11.74 7.10
C GLN A 60 -17.34 12.57 6.39
N PHE A 61 -16.14 12.65 6.95
CA PHE A 61 -15.02 13.36 6.32
C PHE A 61 -14.56 12.69 5.03
N GLN A 62 -14.49 11.37 5.02
CA GLN A 62 -14.22 10.61 3.81
C GLN A 62 -15.27 10.89 2.73
N SER A 63 -16.54 10.78 3.07
CA SER A 63 -17.65 11.03 2.14
C SER A 63 -17.62 12.46 1.60
N GLN A 64 -17.39 13.46 2.46
CA GLN A 64 -17.27 14.84 2.03
C GLN A 64 -16.04 15.09 1.14
N ALA A 65 -14.91 14.46 1.45
CA ALA A 65 -13.69 14.58 0.66
C ALA A 65 -13.88 13.99 -0.74
N ILE A 66 -14.55 12.85 -0.84
CA ILE A 66 -14.90 12.21 -2.12
C ILE A 66 -15.87 13.08 -2.93
N GLU A 67 -16.89 13.65 -2.30
CA GLU A 67 -17.82 14.56 -2.98
C GLU A 67 -17.11 15.82 -3.50
N ASN A 68 -16.20 16.37 -2.71
CA ASN A 68 -15.36 17.48 -3.14
C ASN A 68 -14.45 17.09 -4.32
N LEU A 69 -13.88 15.87 -4.32
CA LEU A 69 -13.09 15.34 -5.44
C LEU A 69 -13.92 15.29 -6.72
N ARG A 70 -15.13 14.72 -6.66
CA ARG A 70 -16.04 14.64 -7.80
C ARG A 70 -16.42 16.02 -8.34
N THR A 71 -16.68 16.97 -7.44
CA THR A 71 -17.01 18.34 -7.81
C THR A 71 -15.84 19.07 -8.46
N MET A 72 -14.65 18.93 -7.89
CA MET A 72 -13.43 19.60 -8.36
C MET A 72 -12.93 19.01 -9.68
N ALA A 73 -12.89 17.71 -9.81
CA ALA A 73 -12.40 17.01 -10.98
C ALA A 73 -13.40 17.04 -12.15
N GLY A 74 -14.69 17.23 -11.89
CA GLY A 74 -15.73 17.11 -12.90
C GLY A 74 -15.82 15.69 -13.46
N ASN A 75 -15.79 15.55 -14.81
CA ASN A 75 -15.76 14.24 -15.44
C ASN A 75 -14.35 13.66 -15.40
N MET A 76 -14.24 12.35 -15.15
CA MET A 76 -12.99 11.62 -15.32
C MET A 76 -12.53 11.69 -16.77
N THR A 77 -11.28 12.04 -16.98
CA THR A 77 -10.61 12.04 -18.29
C THR A 77 -9.39 11.12 -18.25
N PHE A 78 -9.07 10.56 -19.41
CA PHE A 78 -8.00 9.56 -19.53
C PHE A 78 -7.13 9.90 -20.72
N SER A 79 -5.81 9.70 -20.54
CA SER A 79 -4.83 9.76 -21.61
C SER A 79 -4.26 8.39 -21.93
N GLU A 80 -3.98 8.17 -23.21
CA GLU A 80 -3.09 7.11 -23.65
C GLU A 80 -1.64 7.58 -23.54
N ILE A 81 -0.78 6.73 -22.96
CA ILE A 81 0.63 7.07 -22.72
C ILE A 81 1.60 6.42 -23.72
N GLY A 82 1.09 6.03 -24.88
CA GLY A 82 1.89 5.36 -25.93
C GLY A 82 2.04 3.86 -25.75
N LEU A 83 1.33 3.27 -24.78
CA LEU A 83 1.26 1.82 -24.54
C LEU A 83 -0.03 1.19 -25.10
N GLY A 84 -0.70 1.88 -26.03
CA GLY A 84 -1.94 1.43 -26.63
C GLY A 84 -3.18 1.61 -25.74
N PRO A 85 -4.35 1.22 -26.21
CA PRO A 85 -5.64 1.50 -25.56
C PRO A 85 -5.89 0.66 -24.28
N ASP A 86 -5.06 -0.35 -24.02
CA ASP A 86 -5.15 -1.23 -22.87
C ASP A 86 -4.47 -0.66 -21.61
N VAL A 87 -3.79 0.50 -21.73
CA VAL A 87 -3.12 1.19 -20.63
C VAL A 87 -3.54 2.66 -20.65
N LEU A 88 -4.37 3.02 -19.69
CA LEU A 88 -4.89 4.38 -19.53
C LEU A 88 -4.34 5.02 -18.26
N VAL A 89 -4.18 6.33 -18.29
CA VAL A 89 -3.83 7.15 -17.12
C VAL A 89 -4.94 8.15 -16.87
N LEU A 90 -5.32 8.33 -15.62
CA LEU A 90 -6.23 9.42 -15.23
C LEU A 90 -5.50 10.77 -15.33
N ASP A 91 -6.20 11.78 -15.89
CA ASP A 91 -5.64 13.12 -16.14
C ASP A 91 -6.10 14.16 -15.13
N ASN A 92 -7.05 13.82 -14.25
CA ASN A 92 -7.68 14.79 -13.35
C ASN A 92 -8.00 14.18 -11.97
N PRO A 93 -7.95 14.97 -10.87
CA PRO A 93 -7.50 16.37 -10.84
C PRO A 93 -5.97 16.46 -10.99
N ASP A 94 -5.51 17.51 -11.66
CA ASP A 94 -4.09 17.72 -11.98
C ASP A 94 -3.20 17.61 -10.73
N GLY A 95 -2.22 16.70 -10.81
CA GLY A 95 -1.24 16.44 -9.76
C GLY A 95 -1.78 15.71 -8.51
N ASN A 96 -3.03 15.21 -8.53
CA ASN A 96 -3.62 14.40 -7.44
C ASN A 96 -4.55 13.29 -7.97
N GLU A 97 -4.21 12.71 -9.10
CA GLU A 97 -5.01 11.72 -9.83
C GLU A 97 -5.25 10.46 -9.01
N ALA A 98 -4.27 10.09 -8.16
CA ALA A 98 -4.43 8.96 -7.25
C ALA A 98 -5.54 9.15 -6.20
N ALA A 99 -6.06 10.37 -6.00
CA ALA A 99 -7.19 10.61 -5.11
C ALA A 99 -8.43 9.77 -5.46
N TRP A 100 -8.60 9.44 -6.74
CA TRP A 100 -9.69 8.56 -7.20
C TRP A 100 -9.62 7.14 -6.63
N PHE A 101 -8.46 6.69 -6.19
CA PHE A 101 -8.33 5.41 -5.48
C PHE A 101 -9.12 5.38 -4.16
N ALA A 102 -9.47 6.54 -3.60
CA ALA A 102 -10.34 6.63 -2.43
C ALA A 102 -11.83 6.48 -2.77
N ASP A 103 -12.22 6.70 -4.02
CA ASP A 103 -13.63 6.58 -4.46
C ASP A 103 -13.93 5.20 -5.05
N VAL A 104 -13.96 4.19 -4.16
CA VAL A 104 -14.15 2.79 -4.55
C VAL A 104 -15.38 2.58 -5.43
N LYS A 105 -16.51 3.24 -5.11
CA LYS A 105 -17.77 3.06 -5.86
C LYS A 105 -17.70 3.59 -7.29
N THR A 106 -17.07 4.74 -7.48
CA THR A 106 -16.88 5.30 -8.82
C THR A 106 -15.89 4.46 -9.61
N MET A 107 -14.79 4.01 -8.97
CA MET A 107 -13.82 3.13 -9.60
C MET A 107 -14.41 1.76 -9.97
N GLU A 108 -15.23 1.17 -9.10
CA GLU A 108 -15.93 -0.08 -9.39
C GLU A 108 -16.84 0.06 -10.63
N SER A 109 -17.62 1.14 -10.68
CA SER A 109 -18.50 1.43 -11.82
C SER A 109 -17.71 1.61 -13.12
N LEU A 110 -16.55 2.28 -13.05
CA LEU A 110 -15.64 2.45 -14.17
C LEU A 110 -15.05 1.12 -14.65
N LEU A 111 -14.52 0.32 -13.71
CA LEU A 111 -13.93 -1.00 -14.02
C LEU A 111 -14.98 -1.94 -14.64
N PHE A 112 -16.21 -1.92 -14.12
CA PHE A 112 -17.32 -2.67 -14.71
C PHE A 112 -17.65 -2.20 -16.13
N HIS A 113 -17.64 -0.88 -16.38
CA HIS A 113 -17.85 -0.34 -17.72
C HIS A 113 -16.75 -0.80 -18.69
N LEU A 114 -15.49 -0.71 -18.30
CA LEU A 114 -14.35 -1.18 -19.11
C LEU A 114 -14.46 -2.69 -19.38
N TRP A 115 -14.79 -3.48 -18.36
CA TRP A 115 -15.02 -4.92 -18.53
C TRP A 115 -16.13 -5.21 -19.56
N THR A 116 -17.25 -4.49 -19.51
CA THR A 116 -18.36 -4.70 -20.48
C THR A 116 -17.97 -4.38 -21.92
N GLN A 117 -16.96 -3.54 -22.14
CA GLN A 117 -16.46 -3.19 -23.45
C GLN A 117 -15.40 -4.16 -24.00
N THR A 118 -14.57 -4.71 -23.12
CA THR A 118 -13.40 -5.49 -23.52
C THR A 118 -13.54 -6.99 -23.24
N ASP A 119 -14.53 -7.39 -22.44
CA ASP A 119 -14.72 -8.76 -21.92
C ASP A 119 -13.51 -9.27 -21.10
N THR A 120 -12.65 -8.34 -20.63
CA THR A 120 -11.49 -8.60 -19.80
C THR A 120 -11.54 -7.73 -18.54
N TYR A 121 -10.98 -8.18 -17.41
CA TYR A 121 -10.93 -7.33 -16.23
C TYR A 121 -9.77 -6.33 -16.30
N TRP A 122 -9.98 -5.20 -15.67
CA TRP A 122 -9.00 -4.13 -15.56
C TRP A 122 -8.51 -4.00 -14.13
N VAL A 123 -7.24 -3.69 -13.96
CA VAL A 123 -6.62 -3.42 -12.66
C VAL A 123 -6.28 -1.94 -12.53
N VAL A 124 -6.22 -1.48 -11.28
CA VAL A 124 -5.85 -0.10 -10.94
C VAL A 124 -4.50 -0.11 -10.26
N ILE A 125 -3.60 0.79 -10.69
CA ILE A 125 -2.25 0.89 -10.13
C ILE A 125 -2.00 2.32 -9.65
N PRO A 126 -2.06 2.59 -8.34
CA PRO A 126 -1.74 3.89 -7.76
C PRO A 126 -0.21 4.04 -7.62
N ALA A 127 0.45 4.37 -8.73
CA ALA A 127 1.91 4.42 -8.78
C ALA A 127 2.47 5.62 -8.02
N ARG A 128 1.94 6.82 -8.31
CA ARG A 128 2.32 8.08 -7.68
C ARG A 128 1.09 8.93 -7.38
N ARG A 129 1.26 10.01 -6.63
CA ARG A 129 0.20 11.00 -6.41
C ARG A 129 -0.46 11.44 -7.72
N SER A 130 0.38 11.75 -8.72
CA SER A 130 -0.02 12.23 -10.03
C SER A 130 -0.15 11.13 -11.09
N GLN A 131 -0.20 9.86 -10.71
CA GLN A 131 -0.29 8.74 -11.64
C GLN A 131 -1.16 7.62 -11.10
N LEU A 132 -2.35 7.50 -11.65
CA LEU A 132 -3.25 6.38 -11.44
C LEU A 132 -3.51 5.70 -12.80
N PHE A 133 -2.98 4.48 -12.93
CA PHE A 133 -3.14 3.69 -14.14
C PHE A 133 -4.36 2.80 -14.05
N LEU A 134 -5.05 2.63 -15.20
CA LEU A 134 -6.01 1.58 -15.44
C LEU A 134 -5.43 0.68 -16.54
N VAL A 135 -5.31 -0.60 -16.25
CA VAL A 135 -4.60 -1.55 -17.11
C VAL A 135 -5.48 -2.75 -17.38
N ASN A 136 -5.69 -3.07 -18.65
CA ASN A 136 -6.30 -4.33 -19.06
C ASN A 136 -5.37 -5.48 -18.64
N SER A 137 -5.90 -6.45 -17.88
CA SER A 137 -5.09 -7.55 -17.35
C SER A 137 -4.43 -8.42 -18.41
N GLU A 138 -4.99 -8.44 -19.63
CA GLU A 138 -4.52 -9.24 -20.76
C GLU A 138 -3.63 -8.46 -21.73
N THR A 139 -3.28 -7.20 -21.41
CA THR A 139 -2.39 -6.40 -22.24
C THR A 139 -1.03 -7.08 -22.44
N ASP A 140 -0.44 -6.91 -23.61
CA ASP A 140 0.94 -7.34 -23.92
C ASP A 140 1.99 -6.28 -23.52
N GLN A 141 1.55 -5.14 -22.95
CA GLN A 141 2.39 -4.00 -22.61
C GLN A 141 2.98 -4.05 -21.19
N TRP A 142 2.86 -5.16 -20.47
CA TRP A 142 3.30 -5.27 -19.08
C TRP A 142 4.79 -4.97 -18.90
N ASP A 143 5.67 -5.37 -19.80
CA ASP A 143 7.11 -5.11 -19.68
C ASP A 143 7.41 -3.60 -19.76
N ALA A 144 6.83 -2.92 -20.73
CA ALA A 144 6.98 -1.47 -20.87
C ALA A 144 6.32 -0.70 -19.69
N LEU A 145 5.20 -1.21 -19.16
CA LEU A 145 4.56 -0.64 -17.98
C LEU A 145 5.43 -0.82 -16.73
N LEU A 146 6.06 -1.98 -16.54
CA LEU A 146 6.98 -2.24 -15.43
C LEU A 146 8.19 -1.28 -15.42
N ASP A 147 8.67 -0.88 -16.60
CA ASP A 147 9.73 0.13 -16.73
C ASP A 147 9.27 1.51 -16.22
N LEU A 148 7.97 1.84 -16.33
CA LEU A 148 7.38 3.06 -15.78
C LEU A 148 7.07 2.94 -14.28
N LEU A 149 6.64 1.76 -13.81
CA LEU A 149 6.25 1.54 -12.41
C LEU A 149 7.46 1.42 -11.47
N THR A 150 8.55 0.79 -11.93
CA THR A 150 9.72 0.55 -11.08
C THR A 150 10.31 1.84 -10.47
N PRO A 151 10.51 2.94 -11.23
CA PRO A 151 10.99 4.19 -10.64
C PRO A 151 10.00 4.85 -9.66
N ALA A 152 8.71 4.50 -9.69
CA ALA A 152 7.73 5.04 -8.77
C ALA A 152 7.95 4.55 -7.33
N ILE A 153 8.61 3.41 -7.12
CA ILE A 153 8.92 2.86 -5.80
C ILE A 153 9.72 3.87 -4.96
N ASP A 154 10.76 4.46 -5.55
CA ASP A 154 11.69 5.37 -4.86
C ASP A 154 11.32 6.85 -5.04
N ALA A 155 10.22 7.14 -5.75
CA ALA A 155 9.77 8.51 -5.95
C ALA A 155 9.24 9.10 -4.63
N HIS A 156 9.51 10.39 -4.39
CA HIS A 156 9.05 11.10 -3.17
C HIS A 156 7.52 11.16 -3.04
N ASP A 157 6.81 11.07 -4.17
CA ASP A 157 5.34 11.03 -4.28
C ASP A 157 4.81 9.64 -4.62
N GLY A 158 5.68 8.62 -4.57
CA GLY A 158 5.34 7.23 -4.80
C GLY A 158 4.29 6.73 -3.80
N ILE A 159 3.38 5.89 -4.26
CA ILE A 159 2.34 5.29 -3.41
C ILE A 159 2.59 3.80 -3.29
N HIS A 160 1.98 3.00 -4.16
CA HIS A 160 2.16 1.55 -4.20
C HIS A 160 1.95 1.06 -5.63
N PRO A 161 3.01 0.94 -6.44
CA PRO A 161 2.91 0.68 -7.88
C PRO A 161 2.57 -0.79 -8.20
N VAL A 162 1.55 -1.33 -7.54
CA VAL A 162 1.11 -2.73 -7.65
C VAL A 162 -0.32 -2.77 -8.15
N PRO A 163 -0.70 -3.76 -9.00
CA PRO A 163 -2.07 -3.92 -9.47
C PRO A 163 -3.06 -4.23 -8.35
N HIS A 164 -4.20 -3.56 -8.37
CA HIS A 164 -5.31 -3.77 -7.45
C HIS A 164 -6.63 -4.02 -8.19
N LEU A 165 -7.50 -4.84 -7.58
CA LEU A 165 -8.89 -5.02 -7.93
C LEU A 165 -9.79 -4.64 -6.75
N ILE A 166 -11.06 -4.40 -7.03
CA ILE A 166 -12.08 -4.24 -6.00
C ILE A 166 -12.77 -5.59 -5.80
N VAL A 167 -12.80 -6.05 -4.55
CA VAL A 167 -13.51 -7.26 -4.13
C VAL A 167 -14.30 -6.90 -2.87
N ASP A 168 -15.60 -7.09 -2.87
CA ASP A 168 -16.49 -6.79 -1.75
C ASP A 168 -16.28 -5.36 -1.18
N ASP A 169 -16.30 -4.36 -2.05
CA ASP A 169 -16.08 -2.94 -1.73
C ASP A 169 -14.67 -2.60 -1.19
N HIS A 170 -13.68 -3.51 -1.31
CA HIS A 170 -12.32 -3.32 -0.82
C HIS A 170 -11.28 -3.50 -1.92
N TRP A 171 -10.21 -2.71 -1.85
CA TRP A 171 -9.05 -2.89 -2.71
C TRP A 171 -8.23 -4.10 -2.27
N VAL A 172 -7.92 -4.97 -3.22
CA VAL A 172 -7.09 -6.15 -3.02
C VAL A 172 -5.98 -6.16 -4.06
N SER A 173 -4.74 -6.39 -3.64
CA SER A 173 -3.62 -6.61 -4.57
C SER A 173 -3.91 -7.83 -5.44
N LYS A 174 -3.69 -7.70 -6.75
CA LYS A 174 -3.95 -8.76 -7.72
C LYS A 174 -2.71 -9.01 -8.58
N LEU A 175 -2.05 -10.11 -8.30
CA LEU A 175 -0.91 -10.57 -9.09
C LEU A 175 -1.29 -11.85 -9.86
N PRO A 176 -0.73 -12.04 -11.06
CA PRO A 176 -0.78 -13.32 -11.75
C PRO A 176 -0.10 -14.45 -10.94
N PRO A 177 -0.33 -15.72 -11.29
CA PRO A 177 0.35 -16.84 -10.64
C PRO A 177 1.87 -16.69 -10.64
N ARG A 178 2.53 -17.02 -9.52
CA ARG A 178 3.99 -16.86 -9.34
C ARG A 178 4.85 -17.71 -10.29
N ASP A 179 4.30 -18.76 -10.86
CA ASP A 179 4.94 -19.64 -11.84
C ASP A 179 4.94 -19.07 -13.26
N THR A 180 4.35 -17.90 -13.48
CA THR A 180 4.40 -17.17 -14.75
C THR A 180 5.50 -16.11 -14.73
N GLU A 181 6.06 -15.80 -15.90
CA GLU A 181 7.08 -14.74 -16.04
C GLU A 181 6.56 -13.39 -15.55
N LEU A 182 5.34 -13.01 -15.94
CA LEU A 182 4.71 -11.78 -15.49
C LEU A 182 4.46 -11.80 -13.96
N GLY A 183 3.99 -12.93 -13.42
CA GLY A 183 3.76 -13.09 -11.99
C GLY A 183 5.04 -12.90 -11.18
N MET A 184 6.17 -13.43 -11.63
CA MET A 184 7.48 -13.22 -10.99
C MET A 184 7.92 -11.75 -11.05
N LYS A 185 7.77 -11.09 -12.20
CA LYS A 185 8.13 -9.67 -12.37
C LYS A 185 7.30 -8.76 -11.46
N LEU A 186 5.99 -8.96 -11.42
CA LEU A 186 5.09 -8.18 -10.57
C LEU A 186 5.30 -8.49 -9.08
N ARG A 187 5.58 -9.75 -8.73
CA ARG A 187 5.96 -10.12 -7.35
C ARG A 187 7.24 -9.42 -6.92
N MET A 188 8.26 -9.35 -7.79
CA MET A 188 9.49 -8.62 -7.50
C MET A 188 9.22 -7.12 -7.30
N LEU A 189 8.36 -6.51 -8.11
CA LEU A 189 7.95 -5.12 -7.97
C LEU A 189 7.26 -4.89 -6.60
N GLU A 190 6.31 -5.75 -6.25
CA GLU A 190 5.60 -5.71 -4.97
C GLU A 190 6.57 -5.81 -3.79
N LEU A 191 7.46 -6.81 -3.79
CA LEU A 191 8.43 -7.01 -2.71
C LEU A 191 9.40 -5.83 -2.55
N LYS A 192 9.82 -5.21 -3.67
CA LYS A 192 10.65 -3.99 -3.63
C LYS A 192 9.88 -2.82 -3.02
N ALA A 193 8.62 -2.63 -3.40
CA ALA A 193 7.78 -1.57 -2.84
C ALA A 193 7.55 -1.78 -1.34
N GLN A 194 7.25 -3.00 -0.91
CA GLN A 194 7.10 -3.36 0.50
C GLN A 194 8.40 -3.17 1.29
N HIS A 195 9.54 -3.61 0.74
CA HIS A 195 10.85 -3.44 1.39
C HIS A 195 11.17 -1.96 1.62
N ARG A 196 11.00 -1.11 0.61
CA ARG A 196 11.21 0.33 0.73
C ARG A 196 10.33 0.93 1.82
N LEU A 197 9.03 0.59 1.82
CA LEU A 197 8.04 1.09 2.75
C LEU A 197 8.34 0.64 4.20
N HIS A 198 8.57 -0.65 4.43
CA HIS A 198 8.91 -1.17 5.76
C HIS A 198 10.21 -0.60 6.29
N SER A 199 11.23 -0.38 5.42
CA SER A 199 12.50 0.25 5.80
C SER A 199 12.29 1.70 6.23
N ALA A 200 11.46 2.46 5.52
CA ALA A 200 11.13 3.84 5.88
C ALA A 200 10.41 3.93 7.23
N ILE A 201 9.41 3.08 7.46
CA ILE A 201 8.68 3.03 8.74
C ILE A 201 9.61 2.58 9.88
N GLN A 202 10.42 1.54 9.68
CA GLN A 202 11.33 1.03 10.70
C GLN A 202 12.32 2.11 11.15
N SER A 203 12.87 2.90 10.22
CA SER A 203 13.83 3.96 10.54
C SER A 203 13.25 5.03 11.47
N VAL A 204 11.94 5.31 11.38
CA VAL A 204 11.27 6.28 12.25
C VAL A 204 10.84 5.65 13.57
N MET A 205 10.33 4.42 13.54
CA MET A 205 9.66 3.79 14.68
C MET A 205 10.62 3.08 15.64
N GLN A 206 11.81 2.63 15.18
CA GLN A 206 12.74 1.87 16.02
C GLN A 206 13.22 2.69 17.23
N GLU A 207 13.38 3.99 17.09
CA GLU A 207 13.80 4.88 18.19
C GLU A 207 12.72 5.05 19.28
N HIS A 208 11.48 4.72 18.96
CA HIS A 208 10.30 4.91 19.84
C HIS A 208 9.66 3.59 20.28
N SER A 209 10.16 2.46 19.79
CA SER A 209 9.62 1.13 20.10
C SER A 209 10.42 0.49 21.25
N GLU A 210 9.72 -0.04 22.25
CA GLU A 210 10.30 -0.87 23.31
C GLU A 210 10.60 -2.29 22.81
N VAL A 211 9.97 -2.69 21.71
CA VAL A 211 10.12 -4.01 21.07
C VAL A 211 11.07 -3.89 19.87
N PHE A 212 11.95 -4.86 19.71
CA PHE A 212 12.81 -4.91 18.52
C PHE A 212 11.98 -5.06 17.24
N LEU A 213 12.20 -4.17 16.29
CA LEU A 213 11.52 -4.18 14.98
C LEU A 213 12.38 -4.94 13.97
N ALA A 214 11.97 -6.15 13.60
CA ALA A 214 12.64 -6.94 12.56
C ALA A 214 12.54 -6.27 11.19
N THR A 215 13.61 -6.35 10.43
CA THR A 215 13.69 -5.82 9.05
C THR A 215 12.91 -6.73 8.11
N PHE A 216 12.21 -6.12 7.18
CA PHE A 216 11.65 -6.81 6.01
C PHE A 216 12.76 -7.02 4.98
N GLU A 217 13.09 -8.26 4.67
CA GLU A 217 14.13 -8.59 3.71
C GLU A 217 13.56 -9.36 2.53
N VAL A 218 14.14 -9.14 1.34
CA VAL A 218 13.79 -9.87 0.10
C VAL A 218 14.96 -10.79 -0.25
N ARG A 219 14.66 -12.07 -0.46
CA ARG A 219 15.67 -13.11 -0.73
C ARG A 219 15.24 -14.02 -1.88
N GLY A 220 16.22 -14.50 -2.63
CA GLY A 220 16.01 -15.60 -3.58
C GLY A 220 16.01 -16.94 -2.84
N LEU A 221 15.07 -17.81 -3.16
CA LEU A 221 14.97 -19.17 -2.64
C LEU A 221 14.45 -20.11 -3.73
N ASN A 222 15.26 -21.06 -4.20
CA ASN A 222 14.86 -22.11 -5.16
C ASN A 222 14.13 -21.56 -6.42
N ASP A 223 14.73 -20.61 -7.11
CA ASP A 223 14.19 -19.92 -8.30
C ASP A 223 12.94 -19.05 -8.03
N ASP A 224 12.55 -18.86 -6.75
CA ASP A 224 11.51 -17.92 -6.32
C ASP A 224 12.11 -16.75 -5.55
N VAL A 225 11.34 -15.69 -5.37
CA VAL A 225 11.68 -14.53 -4.55
C VAL A 225 10.68 -14.40 -3.43
N ILE A 226 11.20 -14.42 -2.21
CA ILE A 226 10.41 -14.41 -0.99
C ILE A 226 10.78 -13.23 -0.08
N SER A 227 9.84 -12.82 0.74
CA SER A 227 10.06 -11.93 1.86
C SER A 227 10.36 -12.70 3.15
N THR A 228 11.27 -12.16 3.97
CA THR A 228 11.65 -12.76 5.25
C THR A 228 11.79 -11.70 6.34
N ALA A 229 11.58 -12.11 7.59
CA ALA A 229 11.95 -11.33 8.78
C ALA A 229 12.62 -12.24 9.82
N ILE A 230 13.58 -11.70 10.58
CA ILE A 230 14.36 -12.47 11.54
C ILE A 230 13.76 -12.32 12.94
N VAL A 231 13.53 -13.44 13.60
CA VAL A 231 13.21 -13.56 15.03
C VAL A 231 14.44 -14.15 15.73
N ALA A 232 15.07 -13.39 16.62
CA ALA A 232 16.25 -13.86 17.33
C ALA A 232 15.87 -14.38 18.72
N GLU A 233 16.34 -15.58 19.09
CA GLU A 233 16.12 -16.21 20.40
C GLU A 233 16.64 -15.33 21.57
N THR A 234 17.57 -14.43 21.29
CA THR A 234 18.14 -13.49 22.28
C THR A 234 17.23 -12.31 22.62
N MET A 235 16.10 -12.16 21.90
CA MET A 235 15.13 -11.10 22.12
C MET A 235 13.88 -11.67 22.80
N ASP A 236 13.45 -11.05 23.89
CA ASP A 236 12.21 -11.46 24.59
C ASP A 236 10.99 -11.33 23.69
N GLU A 237 10.94 -10.27 22.88
CA GLU A 237 9.89 -10.00 21.91
C GLU A 237 10.46 -9.38 20.63
N THR A 238 9.95 -9.84 19.49
CA THR A 238 10.30 -9.30 18.17
C THR A 238 9.05 -8.93 17.41
N SER A 239 8.97 -7.68 16.95
CA SER A 239 7.92 -7.25 16.02
C SER A 239 8.34 -7.53 14.59
N VAL A 240 7.59 -8.39 13.89
CA VAL A 240 7.84 -8.79 12.52
C VAL A 240 6.79 -8.21 11.58
N PRO A 241 7.16 -7.76 10.37
CA PRO A 241 6.20 -7.43 9.32
C PRO A 241 5.55 -8.69 8.75
N SER A 242 4.45 -8.54 8.03
CA SER A 242 3.89 -9.63 7.24
C SER A 242 4.89 -10.03 6.14
N THR A 243 5.35 -11.28 6.17
CA THR A 243 6.35 -11.84 5.23
C THR A 243 5.94 -13.25 4.81
N ASP A 244 6.57 -13.77 3.73
CA ASP A 244 6.34 -15.17 3.33
C ASP A 244 6.91 -16.14 4.38
N MET A 245 8.09 -15.84 4.93
CA MET A 245 8.80 -16.72 5.85
C MET A 245 9.37 -15.95 7.05
N LEU A 246 9.37 -16.59 8.21
CA LEU A 246 10.11 -16.16 9.39
C LEU A 246 11.40 -16.96 9.52
N VAL A 247 12.48 -16.27 9.88
CA VAL A 247 13.81 -16.84 10.13
C VAL A 247 14.05 -16.85 11.63
N PHE A 248 13.94 -18.00 12.25
CA PHE A 248 14.27 -18.15 13.66
C PHE A 248 15.76 -18.42 13.81
N ALA A 249 16.49 -17.47 14.41
CA ALA A 249 17.93 -17.57 14.67
C ALA A 249 18.18 -17.88 16.13
N ARG A 250 18.83 -19.03 16.41
CA ARG A 250 19.17 -19.50 17.75
C ARG A 250 20.57 -19.04 18.16
N GLU A 251 20.84 -19.06 19.47
CA GLU A 251 22.14 -18.71 20.04
C GLU A 251 23.29 -19.62 19.55
N ASP A 252 22.99 -20.88 19.21
CA ASP A 252 23.97 -21.83 18.65
C ASP A 252 24.23 -21.64 17.14
N ASN A 253 23.71 -20.54 16.54
CA ASN A 253 23.71 -20.25 15.10
C ASN A 253 22.86 -21.21 14.24
N THR A 254 22.01 -22.01 14.85
CA THR A 254 21.02 -22.79 14.08
C THR A 254 19.94 -21.85 13.55
N ILE A 255 19.57 -22.03 12.28
CA ILE A 255 18.54 -21.23 11.60
C ILE A 255 17.41 -22.13 11.17
N TYR A 256 16.18 -21.75 11.52
CA TYR A 256 14.96 -22.37 11.03
C TYR A 256 14.18 -21.39 10.15
N LEU A 257 13.78 -21.85 8.99
CA LEU A 257 12.94 -21.11 8.06
C LEU A 257 11.52 -21.69 8.14
N VAL A 258 10.55 -20.86 8.56
CA VAL A 258 9.17 -21.29 8.81
C VAL A 258 8.20 -20.39 8.07
N PRO A 259 7.21 -20.92 7.32
CA PRO A 259 6.16 -20.10 6.73
C PRO A 259 5.46 -19.23 7.78
N SER A 260 5.29 -17.94 7.49
CA SER A 260 4.72 -17.00 8.47
C SER A 260 3.28 -17.33 8.83
N ASP A 261 2.48 -17.73 7.85
CA ASP A 261 1.10 -18.17 8.03
C ASP A 261 1.00 -19.38 8.98
N LYS A 262 1.97 -20.30 8.92
CA LYS A 262 2.04 -21.44 9.84
C LYS A 262 2.25 -20.98 11.28
N VAL A 263 3.15 -20.02 11.52
CA VAL A 263 3.40 -19.47 12.86
C VAL A 263 2.15 -18.77 13.38
N LEU A 264 1.53 -17.92 12.58
CA LEU A 264 0.34 -17.16 12.96
C LEU A 264 -0.86 -18.07 13.28
N ASN A 265 -1.05 -19.16 12.53
CA ASN A 265 -2.21 -20.05 12.66
C ASN A 265 -2.01 -21.14 13.71
N GLU A 266 -0.81 -21.73 13.80
CA GLU A 266 -0.56 -22.86 14.70
C GLU A 266 -0.13 -22.44 16.11
N PHE A 267 0.43 -21.22 16.27
CA PHE A 267 0.93 -20.70 17.54
C PHE A 267 0.33 -19.34 17.93
N PRO A 268 -1.02 -19.16 17.86
CA PRO A 268 -1.64 -17.86 18.13
C PRO A 268 -1.41 -17.35 19.57
N HIS A 269 -1.05 -18.22 20.50
CA HIS A 269 -0.73 -17.85 21.89
C HIS A 269 0.64 -17.19 22.07
N LEU A 270 1.54 -17.31 21.07
CA LEU A 270 2.86 -16.68 21.03
C LEU A 270 2.88 -15.41 20.17
N VAL A 271 1.76 -15.11 19.53
CA VAL A 271 1.69 -14.02 18.54
C VAL A 271 0.57 -13.06 18.94
N ARG A 272 0.87 -11.78 18.90
CA ARG A 272 -0.13 -10.71 19.03
C ARG A 272 0.11 -9.62 18.01
N GLU A 273 -0.94 -8.94 17.57
CA GLU A 273 -0.79 -7.80 16.71
C GLU A 273 -0.02 -6.68 17.43
N HIS A 274 0.89 -6.02 16.72
CA HIS A 274 1.57 -4.85 17.23
C HIS A 274 0.65 -3.63 17.03
N PRO A 275 0.13 -3.02 18.12
CA PRO A 275 -0.84 -1.95 17.98
C PRO A 275 -0.23 -0.73 17.27
N ASN A 276 -1.07 0.01 16.56
CA ASN A 276 -0.73 1.27 15.90
C ASN A 276 0.29 1.19 14.77
N PHE A 277 0.60 0.00 14.25
CA PHE A 277 1.42 -0.16 13.06
C PHE A 277 0.58 -0.38 11.81
N HIS A 278 0.96 0.32 10.75
CA HIS A 278 0.47 0.07 9.41
C HIS A 278 1.62 0.19 8.41
N PRO A 279 1.90 -0.81 7.57
CA PRO A 279 1.22 -2.12 7.46
C PRO A 279 1.25 -2.91 8.77
N PRO A 280 0.32 -3.88 8.95
CA PRO A 280 0.24 -4.69 10.16
C PRO A 280 1.58 -5.38 10.49
N ARG A 281 1.91 -5.40 11.77
CA ARG A 281 3.07 -6.13 12.30
C ARG A 281 2.62 -7.02 13.45
N TRP A 282 3.36 -8.09 13.68
CA TRP A 282 3.07 -9.08 14.68
C TRP A 282 4.20 -9.15 15.69
N ILE A 283 3.89 -9.12 16.97
CA ILE A 283 4.87 -9.36 18.04
C ILE A 283 4.90 -10.86 18.30
N ILE A 284 6.10 -11.42 18.21
CA ILE A 284 6.38 -12.83 18.49
C ILE A 284 7.23 -12.88 19.77
N ALA A 285 6.79 -13.67 20.76
CA ALA A 285 7.57 -14.00 21.95
C ALA A 285 8.74 -14.92 21.57
N GLY A 286 9.93 -14.62 22.07
CA GLY A 286 11.16 -15.40 21.86
C GLY A 286 11.22 -16.72 22.63
#